data_c5d79e17b30fd6a99a0ca028bca1376e
#
_entry.id   c5d79e17b30fd6a99a0ca028bca1376e
#
_cell.length_a   1.000
_cell.length_b   1.000
_cell.length_c   1.000
_cell.angle_alpha   90.00
_cell.angle_beta   90.00
_cell.angle_gamma   90.00
#
_symmetry.space_group_name_H-M   'P 1'
#
loop_
_entity.id
_entity.type
_entity.pdbx_description
1 polymer ?
#
loop_
_entity_poly.entity_id
_entity_poly.type
_entity_poly.pdbx_seq_one_letter_code
_entity_poly.pdbx_strand_id
1 'polypeptide(L)'
;ISLNSEAIISTLTKYDEITHLFVDYFCAKFDPKMTKREKQIAHLEESIEEHIKNVPNILDDKILKLTFALLQSLLRTNYYFQKESIAFKINTKRFSENLKGLQPNLESFVYHHNFYGLHLRMTNISRGGLRWSDRHDDYRREVKSLMNTQEGKNSIIIPSGAKGGFVINKPKEEISKELFTEVYKEFIHNLLDLVDNVKKGEVIRDKRIVAYDDDDTYFVVA
;
A
#
# COMPACT_ATOMS: atom_id res chain seq x y z
N ILE A 1 18.44 -8.25 -5.12
CA ILE A 1 18.97 -6.92 -5.53
C ILE A 1 18.08 -5.92 -4.83
N SER A 2 18.65 -5.10 -3.96
CA SER A 2 17.97 -3.93 -3.39
C SER A 2 17.85 -2.89 -4.50
N LEU A 3 16.64 -2.54 -4.90
CA LEU A 3 16.40 -1.43 -5.83
C LEU A 3 16.49 -0.13 -5.02
N ASN A 4 17.31 0.80 -5.46
CA ASN A 4 17.35 2.14 -4.89
C ASN A 4 16.37 3.08 -5.60
N SER A 5 15.99 4.15 -4.94
CA SER A 5 15.02 5.12 -5.47
C SER A 5 15.51 5.79 -6.76
N GLU A 6 16.80 6.05 -6.88
CA GLU A 6 17.42 6.68 -8.07
C GLU A 6 17.25 5.80 -9.31
N ALA A 7 17.51 4.48 -9.18
CA ALA A 7 17.33 3.55 -10.30
C ALA A 7 15.87 3.48 -10.74
N ILE A 8 14.93 3.49 -9.80
CA ILE A 8 13.49 3.48 -10.11
C ILE A 8 13.11 4.77 -10.86
N ILE A 9 13.49 5.94 -10.33
CA ILE A 9 13.18 7.25 -10.95
C ILE A 9 13.81 7.32 -12.34
N SER A 10 15.08 6.96 -12.48
CA SER A 10 15.79 6.98 -13.77
C SER A 10 15.11 6.08 -14.80
N THR A 11 14.71 4.87 -14.42
CA THR A 11 14.01 3.95 -15.31
C THR A 11 12.64 4.50 -15.73
N LEU A 12 11.83 4.98 -14.80
CA LEU A 12 10.51 5.55 -15.10
C LEU A 12 10.60 6.81 -15.98
N THR A 13 11.63 7.62 -15.79
CA THR A 13 11.88 8.80 -16.64
C THR A 13 12.36 8.40 -18.03
N LYS A 14 13.20 7.39 -18.15
CA LYS A 14 13.71 6.88 -19.42
C LYS A 14 12.64 6.24 -20.29
N TYR A 15 11.67 5.56 -19.67
CA TYR A 15 10.56 4.89 -20.35
C TYR A 15 9.25 5.63 -20.05
N ASP A 16 9.20 6.90 -20.45
CA ASP A 16 8.08 7.80 -20.16
C ASP A 16 6.75 7.32 -20.77
N GLU A 17 6.77 6.73 -21.98
CA GLU A 17 5.57 6.14 -22.58
C GLU A 17 4.97 5.04 -21.71
N ILE A 18 5.79 4.12 -21.18
CA ILE A 18 5.33 3.07 -20.27
C ILE A 18 4.84 3.68 -18.95
N THR A 19 5.51 4.72 -18.49
CA THR A 19 5.13 5.44 -17.27
C THR A 19 3.78 6.13 -17.41
N HIS A 20 3.49 6.73 -18.57
CA HIS A 20 2.16 7.26 -18.88
C HIS A 20 1.09 6.15 -18.89
N LEU A 21 1.38 5.01 -19.50
CA LEU A 21 0.47 3.85 -19.46
C LEU A 21 0.21 3.36 -18.02
N PHE A 22 1.21 3.42 -17.11
CA PHE A 22 1.01 3.12 -15.70
C PHE A 22 0.06 4.09 -15.02
N VAL A 23 0.18 5.39 -15.33
CA VAL A 23 -0.74 6.41 -14.80
C VAL A 23 -2.15 6.19 -15.34
N ASP A 24 -2.30 5.94 -16.65
CA ASP A 24 -3.59 5.64 -17.26
C ASP A 24 -4.22 4.38 -16.67
N TYR A 25 -3.42 3.35 -16.44
CA TYR A 25 -3.87 2.12 -15.77
C TYR A 25 -4.37 2.39 -14.35
N PHE A 26 -3.63 3.19 -13.57
CA PHE A 26 -4.04 3.60 -12.24
C PHE A 26 -5.36 4.38 -12.28
N CYS A 27 -5.49 5.33 -13.19
CA CYS A 27 -6.71 6.10 -13.39
C CYS A 27 -7.88 5.20 -13.82
N ALA A 28 -7.68 4.34 -14.81
CA ALA A 28 -8.69 3.39 -15.24
C ALA A 28 -9.17 2.49 -14.10
N LYS A 29 -8.24 2.09 -13.22
CA LYS A 29 -8.52 1.21 -12.09
C LYS A 29 -9.27 1.92 -10.97
N PHE A 30 -8.94 3.15 -10.62
CA PHE A 30 -9.41 3.78 -9.39
C PHE A 30 -10.26 5.05 -9.56
N ASP A 31 -10.38 5.64 -10.75
CA ASP A 31 -11.26 6.78 -10.93
C ASP A 31 -12.73 6.34 -10.71
N PRO A 32 -13.44 6.89 -9.68
CA PRO A 32 -14.82 6.51 -9.40
C PRO A 32 -15.79 6.87 -10.54
N LYS A 33 -15.40 7.77 -11.43
CA LYS A 33 -16.21 8.19 -12.60
C LYS A 33 -15.95 7.36 -13.85
N MET A 34 -14.96 6.44 -13.82
CA MET A 34 -14.58 5.65 -14.97
C MET A 34 -15.70 4.74 -15.44
N THR A 35 -16.04 4.86 -16.73
CA THR A 35 -17.00 3.97 -17.43
C THR A 35 -16.25 2.88 -18.19
N LYS A 36 -16.87 1.71 -18.38
CA LYS A 36 -16.27 0.57 -19.10
C LYS A 36 -14.90 0.15 -18.55
N ARG A 37 -14.74 0.28 -17.24
CA ARG A 37 -13.49 0.09 -16.48
C ARG A 37 -12.75 -1.19 -16.84
N GLU A 38 -13.42 -2.34 -16.80
CA GLU A 38 -12.81 -3.65 -17.07
C GLU A 38 -12.21 -3.72 -18.48
N LYS A 39 -12.91 -3.18 -19.49
CA LYS A 39 -12.41 -3.17 -20.85
C LYS A 39 -11.18 -2.27 -21.01
N GLN A 40 -11.17 -1.13 -20.34
CA GLN A 40 -10.02 -0.21 -20.38
C GLN A 40 -8.81 -0.80 -19.65
N ILE A 41 -9.03 -1.41 -18.48
CA ILE A 41 -7.96 -2.11 -17.74
C ILE A 41 -7.34 -3.19 -18.61
N ALA A 42 -8.15 -4.07 -19.22
CA ALA A 42 -7.64 -5.16 -20.06
C ALA A 42 -6.81 -4.65 -21.26
N HIS A 43 -7.26 -3.59 -21.91
CA HIS A 43 -6.52 -2.99 -23.03
C HIS A 43 -5.18 -2.38 -22.59
N LEU A 44 -5.18 -1.69 -21.43
CA LEU A 44 -3.96 -1.10 -20.90
C LEU A 44 -2.97 -2.17 -20.39
N GLU A 45 -3.47 -3.26 -19.82
CA GLU A 45 -2.62 -4.40 -19.42
C GLU A 45 -1.89 -4.99 -20.62
N GLU A 46 -2.60 -5.26 -21.72
CA GLU A 46 -2.01 -5.77 -22.96
C GLU A 46 -0.96 -4.80 -23.52
N SER A 47 -1.29 -3.52 -23.59
CA SER A 47 -0.38 -2.48 -24.07
C SER A 47 0.88 -2.36 -23.23
N ILE A 48 0.75 -2.34 -21.90
CA ILE A 48 1.88 -2.27 -20.97
C ILE A 48 2.80 -3.49 -21.14
N GLU A 49 2.22 -4.68 -21.19
CA GLU A 49 3.00 -5.92 -21.36
C GLU A 49 3.77 -5.95 -22.68
N GLU A 50 3.15 -5.47 -23.77
CA GLU A 50 3.80 -5.37 -25.08
C GLU A 50 4.99 -4.40 -25.05
N HIS A 51 4.82 -3.22 -24.45
CA HIS A 51 5.91 -2.25 -24.35
C HIS A 51 7.05 -2.76 -23.46
N ILE A 52 6.76 -3.40 -22.33
CA ILE A 52 7.79 -3.97 -21.44
C ILE A 52 8.59 -5.08 -22.14
N LYS A 53 7.97 -5.90 -23.01
CA LYS A 53 8.69 -6.96 -23.75
C LYS A 53 9.83 -6.42 -24.61
N ASN A 54 9.73 -5.17 -25.04
CA ASN A 54 10.70 -4.52 -25.92
C ASN A 54 11.83 -3.80 -25.15
N VAL A 55 11.87 -3.87 -23.84
CA VAL A 55 12.88 -3.23 -22.99
C VAL A 55 14.18 -4.06 -22.98
N PRO A 56 15.31 -3.55 -23.53
CA PRO A 56 16.51 -4.36 -23.69
C PRO A 56 17.34 -4.50 -22.42
N ASN A 57 17.22 -3.58 -21.47
CA ASN A 57 18.00 -3.58 -20.24
C ASN A 57 17.31 -4.44 -19.16
N ILE A 58 18.01 -5.44 -18.65
CA ILE A 58 17.48 -6.40 -17.67
C ILE A 58 17.04 -5.72 -16.36
N LEU A 59 17.78 -4.70 -15.90
CA LEU A 59 17.41 -4.00 -14.67
C LEU A 59 16.17 -3.14 -14.87
N ASP A 60 16.12 -2.42 -16.00
CA ASP A 60 14.95 -1.58 -16.35
C ASP A 60 13.70 -2.45 -16.54
N ASP A 61 13.81 -3.55 -17.29
CA ASP A 61 12.73 -4.55 -17.46
C ASP A 61 12.21 -5.04 -16.11
N LYS A 62 13.11 -5.39 -15.20
CA LYS A 62 12.73 -5.83 -13.86
C LYS A 62 12.04 -4.73 -13.06
N ILE A 63 12.51 -3.49 -13.11
CA ILE A 63 11.88 -2.35 -12.42
C ILE A 63 10.47 -2.12 -12.96
N LEU A 64 10.30 -2.08 -14.29
CA LEU A 64 9.00 -1.86 -14.92
C LEU A 64 8.01 -2.98 -14.60
N LYS A 65 8.43 -4.24 -14.67
CA LYS A 65 7.60 -5.41 -14.28
C LYS A 65 7.17 -5.35 -12.82
N LEU A 66 8.08 -4.99 -11.91
CA LEU A 66 7.75 -4.87 -10.49
C LEU A 66 6.80 -3.69 -10.23
N THR A 67 6.99 -2.57 -10.92
CA THR A 67 6.08 -1.41 -10.83
C THR A 67 4.69 -1.79 -11.33
N PHE A 68 4.60 -2.47 -12.45
CA PHE A 68 3.31 -2.94 -12.98
C PHE A 68 2.65 -3.95 -12.04
N ALA A 69 3.39 -4.93 -11.54
CA ALA A 69 2.89 -5.89 -10.56
C ALA A 69 2.38 -5.22 -9.28
N LEU A 70 3.04 -4.14 -8.82
CA LEU A 70 2.57 -3.33 -7.71
C LEU A 70 1.23 -2.67 -8.04
N LEU A 71 1.09 -2.02 -9.19
CA LEU A 71 -0.16 -1.38 -9.62
C LEU A 71 -1.31 -2.40 -9.72
N GLN A 72 -1.05 -3.58 -10.27
CA GLN A 72 -2.02 -4.68 -10.32
C GLN A 72 -2.45 -5.16 -8.92
N SER A 73 -1.54 -5.11 -7.95
CA SER A 73 -1.76 -5.56 -6.57
C SER A 73 -2.48 -4.55 -5.68
N LEU A 74 -2.65 -3.31 -6.14
CA LEU A 74 -3.41 -2.30 -5.41
C LEU A 74 -4.90 -2.70 -5.36
N LEU A 75 -5.47 -2.64 -4.16
CA LEU A 75 -6.87 -2.98 -3.90
C LEU A 75 -7.76 -1.76 -3.71
N ARG A 76 -7.27 -0.75 -3.00
CA ARG A 76 -7.98 0.51 -2.69
C ARG A 76 -7.00 1.66 -2.59
N THR A 77 -7.47 2.87 -2.81
CA THR A 77 -6.73 4.12 -2.56
C THR A 77 -7.69 5.24 -2.19
N ASN A 78 -7.22 6.19 -1.37
CA ASN A 78 -7.92 7.43 -1.08
C ASN A 78 -7.49 8.60 -2.01
N TYR A 79 -6.75 8.33 -3.09
CA TYR A 79 -6.24 9.34 -4.02
C TYR A 79 -7.33 10.33 -4.48
N TYR A 80 -8.52 9.84 -4.78
CA TYR A 80 -9.64 10.65 -5.25
C TYR A 80 -10.35 11.46 -4.14
N PHE A 81 -9.88 11.40 -2.89
CA PHE A 81 -10.30 12.30 -1.82
C PHE A 81 -9.62 13.67 -1.91
N GLN A 82 -8.54 13.77 -2.69
CA GLN A 82 -7.76 15.01 -2.86
C GLN A 82 -7.25 15.59 -1.54
N LYS A 83 -6.78 14.72 -0.65
CA LYS A 83 -6.13 15.09 0.61
C LYS A 83 -4.64 15.33 0.40
N GLU A 84 -3.95 15.91 1.38
CA GLU A 84 -2.49 16.06 1.36
C GLU A 84 -1.76 14.71 1.51
N SER A 85 -2.41 13.75 2.14
CA SER A 85 -1.90 12.39 2.31
C SER A 85 -2.58 11.40 1.37
N ILE A 86 -1.80 10.45 0.86
CA ILE A 86 -2.27 9.37 0.00
C ILE A 86 -2.07 8.03 0.68
N ALA A 87 -3.05 7.16 0.54
CA ALA A 87 -3.01 5.81 1.08
C ALA A 87 -3.36 4.76 0.02
N PHE A 88 -2.69 3.62 0.12
CA PHE A 88 -2.89 2.46 -0.75
C PHE A 88 -3.09 1.20 0.09
N LYS A 89 -4.06 0.37 -0.26
CA LYS A 89 -4.21 -1.00 0.24
C LYS A 89 -3.70 -1.96 -0.82
N ILE A 90 -2.81 -2.87 -0.44
CA ILE A 90 -2.03 -3.72 -1.35
C ILE A 90 -2.26 -5.18 -0.98
N ASN A 91 -2.56 -6.01 -1.96
CA ASN A 91 -2.50 -7.46 -1.82
C ASN A 91 -1.05 -7.93 -2.00
N THR A 92 -0.41 -8.35 -0.92
CA THR A 92 1.01 -8.72 -0.96
C THR A 92 1.26 -10.15 -1.42
N LYS A 93 0.24 -10.97 -1.61
CA LYS A 93 0.37 -12.38 -2.03
C LYS A 93 1.16 -12.52 -3.33
N ARG A 94 0.92 -11.64 -4.31
CA ARG A 94 1.64 -11.64 -5.59
C ARG A 94 3.16 -11.47 -5.47
N PHE A 95 3.62 -10.79 -4.41
CA PHE A 95 5.04 -10.56 -4.14
C PHE A 95 5.63 -11.58 -3.17
N SER A 96 4.80 -12.37 -2.49
CA SER A 96 5.22 -13.27 -1.43
C SER A 96 5.54 -14.68 -1.91
N GLU A 97 5.14 -15.07 -3.10
CA GLU A 97 5.29 -16.43 -3.63
C GLU A 97 6.74 -16.95 -3.63
N ASN A 98 7.72 -16.04 -3.75
CA ASN A 98 9.15 -16.35 -3.74
C ASN A 98 9.87 -15.92 -2.46
N LEU A 99 9.16 -15.45 -1.44
CA LEU A 99 9.75 -14.98 -0.19
C LEU A 99 9.67 -16.05 0.90
N LYS A 100 10.80 -16.35 1.53
CA LYS A 100 10.85 -17.28 2.66
C LYS A 100 10.22 -16.66 3.91
N GLY A 101 9.56 -17.50 4.71
CA GLY A 101 8.96 -17.12 5.99
C GLY A 101 7.55 -16.54 5.85
N LEU A 102 6.98 -16.19 7.00
CA LEU A 102 5.63 -15.65 7.11
C LEU A 102 5.53 -14.29 6.41
N GLN A 103 4.51 -14.12 5.57
CA GLN A 103 4.25 -12.89 4.84
C GLN A 103 2.86 -12.36 5.20
N PRO A 104 2.69 -11.03 5.35
CA PRO A 104 1.35 -10.45 5.46
C PRO A 104 0.56 -10.73 4.19
N ASN A 105 -0.76 -10.81 4.30
CA ASN A 105 -1.64 -10.88 3.13
C ASN A 105 -1.99 -9.48 2.60
N LEU A 106 -2.06 -8.51 3.50
CA LEU A 106 -2.43 -7.14 3.19
C LEU A 106 -1.39 -6.17 3.77
N GLU A 107 -1.05 -5.18 3.00
CA GLU A 107 -0.25 -4.03 3.41
C GLU A 107 -1.00 -2.76 3.05
N SER A 108 -1.19 -1.86 4.01
CA SER A 108 -1.62 -0.50 3.73
C SER A 108 -0.42 0.42 3.88
N PHE A 109 -0.16 1.24 2.87
CA PHE A 109 0.91 2.23 2.85
C PHE A 109 0.29 3.63 2.83
N VAL A 110 0.79 4.51 3.68
CA VAL A 110 0.38 5.91 3.76
C VAL A 110 1.59 6.79 3.52
N TYR A 111 1.43 7.79 2.66
CA TYR A 111 2.43 8.79 2.39
C TYR A 111 1.88 10.20 2.57
N HIS A 112 2.65 11.01 3.25
CA HIS A 112 2.49 12.47 3.40
C HIS A 112 3.88 13.10 3.40
N HIS A 113 4.03 14.36 3.01
CA HIS A 113 5.34 15.00 2.95
C HIS A 113 6.09 15.03 4.31
N ASN A 114 5.35 15.10 5.42
CA ASN A 114 5.91 15.10 6.78
C ASN A 114 6.08 13.72 7.41
N PHE A 115 5.44 12.68 6.86
CA PHE A 115 5.53 11.33 7.40
C PHE A 115 5.16 10.30 6.34
N TYR A 116 5.53 9.08 6.60
CA TYR A 116 5.04 7.91 5.88
C TYR A 116 4.93 6.72 6.83
N GLY A 117 4.09 5.76 6.47
CA GLY A 117 3.89 4.60 7.33
C GLY A 117 3.25 3.45 6.60
N LEU A 118 3.20 2.33 7.27
CA LEU A 118 2.56 1.11 6.77
C LEU A 118 1.82 0.37 7.89
N HIS A 119 0.84 -0.41 7.47
CA HIS A 119 0.10 -1.32 8.33
C HIS A 119 0.00 -2.68 7.66
N LEU A 120 0.54 -3.71 8.31
CA LEU A 120 0.59 -5.09 7.84
C LEU A 120 -0.50 -5.91 8.52
N ARG A 121 -1.24 -6.71 7.75
CA ARG A 121 -2.30 -7.59 8.23
C ARG A 121 -2.10 -9.00 7.69
N MET A 122 -2.19 -10.00 8.57
CA MET A 122 -2.11 -11.40 8.17
C MET A 122 -3.39 -11.88 7.49
N THR A 123 -4.54 -11.39 7.94
CA THR A 123 -5.87 -11.71 7.39
C THR A 123 -6.75 -10.45 7.44
N ASN A 124 -7.97 -10.54 6.86
CA ASN A 124 -8.96 -9.46 6.97
C ASN A 124 -9.40 -9.22 8.42
N ILE A 125 -9.37 -10.25 9.27
CA ILE A 125 -9.68 -10.15 10.70
C ILE A 125 -8.37 -10.22 11.48
N SER A 126 -7.72 -9.06 11.59
CA SER A 126 -6.42 -8.92 12.25
C SER A 126 -6.41 -7.73 13.19
N ARG A 127 -5.69 -7.83 14.30
CA ARG A 127 -5.51 -6.71 15.24
C ARG A 127 -4.07 -6.64 15.75
N GLY A 128 -3.64 -5.44 16.10
CA GLY A 128 -2.34 -5.21 16.70
C GLY A 128 -2.01 -3.73 16.84
N GLY A 129 -0.88 -3.43 17.42
CA GLY A 129 -0.47 -2.07 17.75
C GLY A 129 0.20 -1.35 16.59
N LEU A 130 0.19 -0.03 16.70
CA LEU A 130 0.98 0.89 15.88
C LEU A 130 2.22 1.31 16.65
N ARG A 131 3.30 1.58 15.92
CA ARG A 131 4.56 2.03 16.49
C ARG A 131 5.12 3.20 15.68
N TRP A 132 5.59 4.22 16.37
CA TRP A 132 6.50 5.18 15.78
C TRP A 132 7.91 4.57 15.68
N SER A 133 8.57 4.79 14.55
CA SER A 133 9.95 4.38 14.31
C SER A 133 10.81 5.59 13.94
N ASP A 134 12.04 5.62 14.42
CA ASP A 134 13.09 6.54 13.98
C ASP A 134 14.01 5.93 12.91
N ARG A 135 13.65 4.74 12.40
CA ARG A 135 14.41 3.96 11.40
C ARG A 135 13.85 4.20 10.01
N HIS A 136 14.31 5.25 9.33
CA HIS A 136 13.80 5.64 8.01
C HIS A 136 14.00 4.56 6.94
N ASP A 137 15.16 3.91 6.90
CA ASP A 137 15.53 3.03 5.80
C ASP A 137 14.96 1.60 5.93
N ASP A 138 14.74 1.11 7.14
CA ASP A 138 14.35 -0.28 7.35
C ASP A 138 13.13 -0.48 8.27
N TYR A 139 12.32 0.59 8.50
CA TYR A 139 11.14 0.53 9.36
C TYR A 139 10.15 -0.57 8.92
N ARG A 140 10.00 -0.81 7.62
CA ARG A 140 9.15 -1.90 7.11
C ARG A 140 9.65 -3.27 7.58
N ARG A 141 10.96 -3.47 7.60
CA ARG A 141 11.57 -4.71 8.11
C ARG A 141 11.35 -4.85 9.62
N GLU A 142 11.47 -3.75 10.35
CA GLU A 142 11.17 -3.70 11.78
C GLU A 142 9.72 -4.10 12.05
N VAL A 143 8.74 -3.47 11.41
CA VAL A 143 7.30 -3.74 11.58
C VAL A 143 6.98 -5.19 11.22
N LYS A 144 7.53 -5.70 10.12
CA LYS A 144 7.37 -7.10 9.70
C LYS A 144 7.94 -8.08 10.73
N SER A 145 9.10 -7.78 11.30
CA SER A 145 9.72 -8.62 12.34
C SER A 145 8.85 -8.69 13.60
N LEU A 146 8.28 -7.56 14.02
CA LEU A 146 7.35 -7.50 15.15
C LEU A 146 6.06 -8.29 14.88
N MET A 147 5.53 -8.22 13.67
CA MET A 147 4.36 -9.00 13.26
C MET A 147 4.65 -10.50 13.27
N ASN A 148 5.77 -10.94 12.71
CA ASN A 148 6.17 -12.35 12.68
C ASN A 148 6.35 -12.91 14.10
N THR A 149 6.87 -12.12 15.01
CA THR A 149 7.01 -12.51 16.42
C THR A 149 5.65 -12.67 17.10
N GLN A 150 4.69 -11.79 16.79
CA GLN A 150 3.34 -11.89 17.33
C GLN A 150 2.61 -13.12 16.78
N GLU A 151 2.70 -13.35 15.46
CA GLU A 151 2.02 -14.47 14.80
C GLU A 151 2.56 -15.83 15.29
N GLY A 152 3.87 -15.94 15.49
CA GLY A 152 4.49 -17.14 16.06
C GLY A 152 4.01 -17.47 17.48
N LYS A 153 3.55 -16.48 18.24
CA LYS A 153 2.95 -16.67 19.57
C LYS A 153 1.47 -17.01 19.52
N ASN A 154 0.76 -16.59 18.46
CA ASN A 154 -0.70 -16.62 18.37
C ASN A 154 -1.21 -17.56 17.26
N SER A 155 -0.45 -18.55 16.84
CA SER A 155 -0.71 -19.38 15.66
C SER A 155 -2.09 -20.07 15.58
N ILE A 156 -2.88 -20.01 16.65
CA ILE A 156 -4.21 -20.67 16.75
C ILE A 156 -5.33 -19.67 17.14
N ILE A 157 -5.03 -18.38 17.33
CA ILE A 157 -5.99 -17.40 17.86
C ILE A 157 -6.50 -16.46 16.77
N ILE A 158 -7.82 -16.33 16.62
CA ILE A 158 -8.49 -15.30 15.84
C ILE A 158 -8.88 -14.14 16.81
N PRO A 159 -8.62 -12.87 16.43
CA PRO A 159 -8.05 -12.37 15.17
C PRO A 159 -6.54 -12.60 15.04
N SER A 160 -6.09 -12.75 13.80
CA SER A 160 -4.68 -12.86 13.43
C SER A 160 -3.88 -11.60 13.78
N GLY A 161 -2.55 -11.66 13.67
CA GLY A 161 -1.66 -10.54 13.94
C GLY A 161 -1.76 -9.41 12.91
N ALA A 162 -1.68 -8.18 13.41
CA ALA A 162 -1.43 -6.99 12.62
C ALA A 162 -0.36 -6.13 13.31
N LYS A 163 0.44 -5.43 12.54
CA LYS A 163 1.39 -4.43 13.02
C LYS A 163 1.48 -3.27 12.05
N GLY A 164 1.51 -2.08 12.60
CA GLY A 164 1.77 -0.88 11.83
C GLY A 164 2.91 -0.06 12.42
N GLY A 165 3.48 0.77 11.59
CA GLY A 165 4.50 1.71 11.98
C GLY A 165 4.51 2.92 11.06
N PHE A 166 4.96 4.05 11.59
CA PHE A 166 5.16 5.27 10.81
C PHE A 166 6.45 5.97 11.24
N VAL A 167 6.97 6.76 10.33
CA VAL A 167 8.18 7.56 10.48
C VAL A 167 7.82 9.01 10.21
N ILE A 168 8.32 9.91 11.04
CA ILE A 168 8.15 11.37 10.87
C ILE A 168 9.42 11.91 10.20
N ASN A 169 9.28 12.65 9.10
CA ASN A 169 10.38 13.22 8.32
C ASN A 169 11.00 14.45 8.99
N LYS A 170 11.35 14.28 10.28
CA LYS A 170 12.05 15.30 11.07
C LYS A 170 13.05 14.65 12.03
N PRO A 171 14.12 15.34 12.42
CA PRO A 171 14.98 14.90 13.50
C PRO A 171 14.17 14.63 14.79
N LYS A 172 14.56 13.62 15.54
CA LYS A 172 13.83 13.16 16.74
C LYS A 172 13.65 14.29 17.77
N GLU A 173 14.64 15.15 17.87
CA GLU A 173 14.70 16.29 18.80
C GLU A 173 13.67 17.39 18.45
N GLU A 174 13.23 17.43 17.19
CA GLU A 174 12.24 18.39 16.70
C GLU A 174 10.80 17.86 16.76
N ILE A 175 10.61 16.59 17.17
CA ILE A 175 9.29 15.98 17.24
C ILE A 175 8.65 16.32 18.59
N SER A 176 7.79 17.34 18.59
CA SER A 176 6.97 17.65 19.75
C SER A 176 5.86 16.61 19.97
N LYS A 177 5.32 16.58 21.19
CA LYS A 177 4.18 15.71 21.52
C LYS A 177 2.94 16.02 20.66
N GLU A 178 2.74 17.29 20.36
CA GLU A 178 1.64 17.80 19.52
C GLU A 178 1.78 17.28 18.09
N LEU A 179 2.96 17.46 17.46
CA LEU A 179 3.26 16.97 16.13
C LEU A 179 3.11 15.45 16.05
N PHE A 180 3.64 14.72 17.03
CA PHE A 180 3.46 13.26 17.11
C PHE A 180 1.98 12.88 17.12
N THR A 181 1.17 13.57 17.92
CA THR A 181 -0.27 13.28 18.05
C THR A 181 -1.02 13.60 16.74
N GLU A 182 -0.67 14.66 16.06
CA GLU A 182 -1.24 15.03 14.76
C GLU A 182 -0.91 13.97 13.70
N VAL A 183 0.36 13.61 13.56
CA VAL A 183 0.80 12.58 12.62
C VAL A 183 0.15 11.24 12.92
N TYR A 184 0.07 10.84 14.18
CA TYR A 184 -0.58 9.60 14.58
C TYR A 184 -2.06 9.57 14.16
N LYS A 185 -2.79 10.65 14.41
CA LYS A 185 -4.20 10.76 14.01
C LYS A 185 -4.35 10.75 12.49
N GLU A 186 -3.52 11.51 11.78
CA GLU A 186 -3.56 11.57 10.32
C GLU A 186 -3.24 10.20 9.69
N PHE A 187 -2.24 9.49 10.23
CA PHE A 187 -1.94 8.14 9.79
C PHE A 187 -3.13 7.19 9.96
N ILE A 188 -3.81 7.21 11.12
CA ILE A 188 -5.01 6.40 11.35
C ILE A 188 -6.16 6.81 10.44
N HIS A 189 -6.41 8.11 10.24
CA HIS A 189 -7.48 8.57 9.34
C HIS A 189 -7.28 8.05 7.91
N ASN A 190 -6.04 8.02 7.41
CA ASN A 190 -5.74 7.48 6.10
C ASN A 190 -5.95 5.96 6.02
N LEU A 191 -5.64 5.22 7.09
CA LEU A 191 -5.93 3.79 7.16
C LEU A 191 -7.45 3.53 7.19
N LEU A 192 -8.22 4.37 7.88
CA LEU A 192 -9.68 4.29 7.92
C LEU A 192 -10.34 4.59 6.57
N ASP A 193 -9.74 5.42 5.73
CA ASP A 193 -10.24 5.65 4.36
C ASP A 193 -10.22 4.36 3.51
N LEU A 194 -9.37 3.38 3.86
CA LEU A 194 -9.19 2.14 3.12
C LEU A 194 -10.07 0.97 3.61
N VAL A 195 -10.89 1.19 4.61
CA VAL A 195 -11.79 0.19 5.18
C VAL A 195 -13.26 0.63 5.07
N ASP A 196 -14.18 -0.30 5.26
CA ASP A 196 -15.61 -0.03 5.15
C ASP A 196 -16.20 0.26 6.53
N ASN A 197 -17.21 1.12 6.57
CA ASN A 197 -18.00 1.37 7.76
C ASN A 197 -19.23 0.45 7.83
N VAL A 198 -19.78 0.29 9.03
CA VAL A 198 -21.06 -0.40 9.25
C VAL A 198 -22.05 0.57 9.90
N LYS A 199 -23.21 0.75 9.28
CA LYS A 199 -24.30 1.56 9.84
C LYS A 199 -25.60 0.77 9.79
N LYS A 200 -26.21 0.55 10.95
CA LYS A 200 -27.46 -0.22 11.09
C LYS A 200 -27.38 -1.64 10.50
N GLY A 201 -26.21 -2.27 10.56
CA GLY A 201 -25.96 -3.62 10.02
C GLY A 201 -25.64 -3.68 8.53
N GLU A 202 -25.64 -2.56 7.84
CA GLU A 202 -25.26 -2.47 6.42
C GLU A 202 -23.84 -1.94 6.26
N VAL A 203 -23.10 -2.52 5.32
CA VAL A 203 -21.75 -2.07 4.97
C VAL A 203 -21.85 -0.81 4.11
N ILE A 204 -21.12 0.22 4.52
CA ILE A 204 -21.08 1.50 3.82
C ILE A 204 -19.64 1.79 3.39
N ARG A 205 -19.45 1.96 2.09
CA ARG A 205 -18.21 2.42 1.46
C ARG A 205 -18.37 3.82 0.88
N ASP A 206 -17.37 4.66 1.04
CA ASP A 206 -17.34 5.97 0.36
C ASP A 206 -17.36 5.76 -1.16
N LYS A 207 -18.20 6.50 -1.86
CA LYS A 207 -18.38 6.39 -3.32
C LYS A 207 -17.14 6.73 -4.13
N ARG A 208 -16.17 7.40 -3.51
CA ARG A 208 -14.88 7.74 -4.12
C ARG A 208 -13.86 6.60 -4.02
N ILE A 209 -14.15 5.56 -3.23
CA ILE A 209 -13.30 4.37 -3.09
C ILE A 209 -13.78 3.29 -4.05
N VAL A 210 -12.95 2.96 -5.01
CA VAL A 210 -13.08 1.76 -5.83
C VAL A 210 -12.33 0.64 -5.14
N ALA A 211 -12.99 -0.49 -4.87
CA ALA A 211 -12.41 -1.63 -4.16
C ALA A 211 -12.31 -2.85 -5.09
N TYR A 212 -11.18 -3.55 -4.98
CA TYR A 212 -10.88 -4.82 -5.66
C TYR A 212 -10.71 -5.98 -4.66
N ASP A 213 -11.27 -5.82 -3.47
CA ASP A 213 -11.37 -6.81 -2.41
C ASP A 213 -12.79 -6.83 -1.84
N ASP A 214 -13.07 -7.85 -1.04
CA ASP A 214 -14.33 -7.97 -0.31
C ASP A 214 -14.50 -6.86 0.73
N ASP A 215 -15.67 -6.80 1.35
CA ASP A 215 -15.97 -5.87 2.43
C ASP A 215 -14.94 -6.01 3.57
N ASP A 216 -14.36 -4.90 3.96
CA ASP A 216 -13.35 -4.82 5.02
C ASP A 216 -13.85 -3.93 6.17
N THR A 217 -14.64 -4.50 7.03
CA THR A 217 -15.28 -3.81 8.17
C THR A 217 -14.52 -3.99 9.49
N TYR A 218 -13.41 -4.73 9.48
CA TYR A 218 -12.66 -5.02 10.69
C TYR A 218 -11.30 -4.31 10.68
N PHE A 219 -11.20 -3.23 11.44
CA PHE A 219 -9.95 -2.49 11.64
C PHE A 219 -9.78 -2.19 13.13
N VAL A 220 -8.77 -2.78 13.76
CA VAL A 220 -8.45 -2.59 15.17
C VAL A 220 -6.97 -2.32 15.34
N VAL A 221 -6.66 -1.15 15.89
CA VAL A 221 -5.31 -0.74 16.31
C VAL A 221 -5.31 -0.43 17.80
N ALA A 222 -4.21 -0.79 18.48
CA ALA A 222 -4.05 -0.62 19.93
C ALA A 222 -2.73 0.09 20.23
#